data_25f65595357c2256899fc2e06bca3cc1
#
_entry.id   25f65595357c2256899fc2e06bca3cc1
#
_cell.length_a   1.000
_cell.length_b   1.000
_cell.length_c   1.000
_cell.angle_alpha   90.00
_cell.angle_beta   90.00
_cell.angle_gamma   90.00
#
_symmetry.space_group_name_H-M   'P 1'
#
loop_
_entity.id
_entity.type
_entity.pdbx_description
1 polymer ?
#
loop_
_entity_poly.entity_id
_entity_poly.type
_entity_poly.pdbx_seq_one_letter_code
_entity_poly.pdbx_strand_id
1 'polypeptide(L)'
;MWAANKEKSNPLSSRQEVVASLNALLQALDTQFPANRSRFSLGDTCAHYTADIAQMEGLSRALWGLFPLMASGESTPFSEKYLTAIKLGTDPQSTGYWGETGPYDQRLVEMAAYGLGLALLGDKLTAHFTGREVMNLHAWLNQITDAQMPDSNWNYFAIMVQLGFKRAGLPYDQAAIDHRFALMDAYYLGDGWYSDGPGRPKDYYISMAFHFYGLIYATLSDDEARAKVLRERSRLFAEDFIYWSAADGASVPDRKSVV
;
A
#
# COMPACT_ATOMS: atom_id res chain seq x y z
N MET A 1 8.88 -3.08 34.97
CA MET A 1 9.22 -1.65 34.96
C MET A 1 9.86 -1.33 33.62
N TRP A 2 9.11 -0.77 32.70
CA TRP A 2 9.65 -0.24 31.45
C TRP A 2 10.36 1.06 31.78
N ALA A 3 11.69 1.05 31.74
CA ALA A 3 12.46 2.27 31.80
C ALA A 3 12.18 3.03 30.48
N ALA A 4 11.43 4.11 30.57
CA ALA A 4 11.29 5.05 29.47
C ALA A 4 12.67 5.64 29.18
N ASN A 5 13.36 5.12 28.19
CA ASN A 5 14.48 5.82 27.58
C ASN A 5 13.90 7.14 27.05
N LYS A 6 14.30 8.25 27.65
CA LYS A 6 14.09 9.58 27.10
C LYS A 6 15.03 9.77 25.90
N GLU A 7 14.86 8.96 24.86
CA GLU A 7 15.36 9.31 23.56
C GLU A 7 14.65 10.59 23.13
N LYS A 8 15.41 11.55 22.63
CA LYS A 8 14.85 12.79 22.09
C LYS A 8 13.78 12.41 21.10
N SER A 9 12.52 12.71 21.42
CA SER A 9 11.40 12.46 20.51
C SER A 9 11.71 13.17 19.18
N ASN A 10 11.73 12.42 18.09
CA ASN A 10 11.85 13.00 16.77
C ASN A 10 10.52 13.72 16.45
N PRO A 11 10.49 15.05 16.31
CA PRO A 11 9.25 15.80 16.11
C PRO A 11 8.64 15.64 14.73
N LEU A 12 9.33 14.95 13.78
CA LEU A 12 8.90 14.78 12.41
C LEU A 12 8.56 16.09 11.69
N SER A 13 9.24 17.18 12.05
CA SER A 13 8.96 18.53 11.55
C SER A 13 9.74 18.88 10.27
N SER A 14 10.69 18.06 9.89
CA SER A 14 11.49 18.20 8.67
C SER A 14 11.56 16.91 7.88
N ARG A 15 11.83 17.04 6.57
CA ARG A 15 12.07 15.88 5.71
C ARG A 15 13.18 14.97 6.27
N GLN A 16 14.27 15.55 6.76
CA GLN A 16 15.38 14.78 7.34
C GLN A 16 14.93 13.93 8.55
N GLU A 17 14.10 14.48 9.40
CA GLU A 17 13.55 13.77 10.54
C GLU A 17 12.62 12.64 10.15
N VAL A 18 11.77 12.84 9.12
CA VAL A 18 10.93 11.77 8.57
C VAL A 18 11.78 10.65 7.97
N VAL A 19 12.81 10.98 7.18
CA VAL A 19 13.75 10.00 6.61
C VAL A 19 14.52 9.27 7.70
N ALA A 20 14.97 9.97 8.74
CA ALA A 20 15.66 9.35 9.88
C ALA A 20 14.74 8.36 10.62
N SER A 21 13.46 8.70 10.83
CA SER A 21 12.47 7.80 11.43
C SER A 21 12.23 6.57 10.56
N LEU A 22 12.08 6.74 9.25
CA LEU A 22 11.93 5.61 8.34
C LEU A 22 13.14 4.67 8.39
N ASN A 23 14.36 5.22 8.34
CA ASN A 23 15.58 4.42 8.44
C ASN A 23 15.69 3.69 9.79
N ALA A 24 15.26 4.30 10.89
CA ALA A 24 15.23 3.66 12.21
C ALA A 24 14.25 2.48 12.24
N LEU A 25 13.06 2.62 11.62
CA LEU A 25 12.09 1.54 11.48
C LEU A 25 12.64 0.41 10.60
N LEU A 26 13.23 0.73 9.44
CA LEU A 26 13.84 -0.26 8.55
C LEU A 26 14.99 -0.99 9.21
N GLN A 27 15.83 -0.30 10.01
CA GLN A 27 16.91 -0.91 10.79
C GLN A 27 16.38 -1.90 11.83
N ALA A 28 15.28 -1.57 12.51
CA ALA A 28 14.64 -2.48 13.46
C ALA A 28 14.10 -3.74 12.76
N LEU A 29 13.45 -3.58 11.61
CA LEU A 29 12.96 -4.70 10.80
C LEU A 29 14.10 -5.53 10.22
N ASP A 30 15.22 -4.91 9.85
CA ASP A 30 16.36 -5.60 9.24
C ASP A 30 16.96 -6.69 10.14
N THR A 31 16.88 -6.51 11.45
CA THR A 31 17.35 -7.51 12.43
C THR A 31 16.52 -8.81 12.38
N GLN A 32 15.27 -8.73 11.94
CA GLN A 32 14.34 -9.84 11.81
C GLN A 32 14.27 -10.38 10.38
N PHE A 33 14.90 -9.70 9.42
CA PHE A 33 14.83 -10.02 8.02
C PHE A 33 16.14 -10.64 7.50
N PRO A 34 16.25 -11.98 7.48
CA PRO A 34 17.44 -12.65 6.93
C PRO A 34 17.66 -12.33 5.45
N ALA A 35 18.90 -12.22 5.03
CA ALA A 35 19.24 -12.07 3.62
C ALA A 35 18.72 -13.26 2.79
N ASN A 36 18.40 -13.01 1.53
CA ASN A 36 17.90 -14.04 0.59
C ASN A 36 16.61 -14.74 1.04
N ARG A 37 15.74 -14.01 1.74
CA ARG A 37 14.39 -14.45 2.08
C ARG A 37 13.37 -13.52 1.44
N SER A 38 12.20 -14.07 1.12
CA SER A 38 11.06 -13.32 0.58
C SER A 38 10.03 -12.92 1.64
N ARG A 39 10.27 -13.32 2.89
CA ARG A 39 9.39 -13.11 4.04
C ARG A 39 10.22 -12.96 5.30
N PHE A 40 9.67 -12.29 6.32
CA PHE A 40 10.25 -12.30 7.66
C PHE A 40 9.16 -12.30 8.74
N SER A 41 9.45 -12.92 9.89
CA SER A 41 8.51 -13.03 10.99
C SER A 41 8.71 -11.87 11.98
N LEU A 42 7.62 -11.24 12.39
CA LEU A 42 7.58 -10.28 13.51
C LEU A 42 7.00 -10.90 14.79
N GLY A 43 7.00 -12.22 14.88
CA GLY A 43 6.44 -12.96 15.99
C GLY A 43 5.06 -13.56 15.66
N ASP A 44 4.38 -14.06 16.70
CA ASP A 44 3.02 -14.58 16.58
C ASP A 44 2.04 -13.44 16.49
N THR A 45 1.26 -13.39 15.42
CA THR A 45 0.27 -12.35 15.16
C THR A 45 -1.14 -12.91 15.34
N CYS A 46 -2.11 -12.01 15.62
CA CYS A 46 -3.52 -12.34 15.62
C CYS A 46 -4.16 -12.32 14.23
N ALA A 47 -3.39 -12.55 13.17
CA ALA A 47 -3.89 -12.55 11.80
C ALA A 47 -4.88 -13.70 11.57
N HIS A 48 -5.93 -13.45 10.78
CA HIS A 48 -6.92 -14.44 10.38
C HIS A 48 -6.48 -15.30 9.17
N TYR A 49 -5.28 -15.08 8.67
CA TYR A 49 -4.65 -15.77 7.55
C TYR A 49 -3.36 -16.46 8.01
N THR A 50 -2.77 -17.27 7.14
CA THR A 50 -1.61 -18.10 7.48
C THR A 50 -0.36 -17.28 7.81
N ALA A 51 0.56 -17.87 8.58
CA ALA A 51 1.78 -17.21 9.03
C ALA A 51 2.67 -16.73 7.86
N ASP A 52 2.71 -17.46 6.76
CA ASP A 52 3.48 -17.08 5.57
C ASP A 52 2.90 -15.83 4.86
N ILE A 53 1.57 -15.65 4.87
CA ILE A 53 0.91 -14.43 4.39
C ILE A 53 1.22 -13.28 5.33
N ALA A 54 1.14 -13.48 6.66
CA ALA A 54 1.48 -12.46 7.64
C ALA A 54 2.96 -12.01 7.55
N GLN A 55 3.86 -12.95 7.26
CA GLN A 55 5.28 -12.64 7.04
C GLN A 55 5.52 -11.86 5.74
N MET A 56 4.76 -12.13 4.69
CA MET A 56 4.79 -11.36 3.45
C MET A 56 4.18 -9.96 3.65
N GLU A 57 3.10 -9.83 4.42
CA GLU A 57 2.54 -8.55 4.81
C GLU A 57 3.56 -7.69 5.54
N GLY A 58 4.28 -8.25 6.52
CA GLY A 58 5.33 -7.54 7.26
C GLY A 58 6.38 -6.93 6.35
N LEU A 59 6.79 -7.64 5.30
CA LEU A 59 7.69 -7.14 4.27
C LEU A 59 7.03 -6.02 3.45
N SER A 60 5.81 -6.22 2.99
CA SER A 60 5.12 -5.32 2.05
C SER A 60 4.80 -3.97 2.67
N ARG A 61 4.49 -3.92 3.97
CA ARG A 61 4.18 -2.67 4.68
C ARG A 61 5.35 -1.70 4.71
N ALA A 62 6.59 -2.18 4.76
CA ALA A 62 7.77 -1.33 4.70
C ALA A 62 7.93 -0.62 3.34
N LEU A 63 7.39 -1.19 2.26
CA LEU A 63 7.48 -0.63 0.91
C LEU A 63 6.74 0.71 0.76
N TRP A 64 5.72 0.97 1.58
CA TRP A 64 5.02 2.26 1.62
C TRP A 64 5.93 3.44 1.99
N GLY A 65 7.01 3.18 2.73
CA GLY A 65 8.05 4.17 3.02
C GLY A 65 9.24 4.06 2.08
N LEU A 66 9.67 2.83 1.77
CA LEU A 66 10.88 2.58 1.00
C LEU A 66 10.78 3.08 -0.45
N PHE A 67 9.69 2.81 -1.16
CA PHE A 67 9.55 3.25 -2.55
C PHE A 67 9.47 4.78 -2.71
N PRO A 68 8.72 5.55 -1.87
CA PRO A 68 8.82 7.01 -1.89
C PRO A 68 10.22 7.53 -1.59
N LEU A 69 10.98 6.90 -0.69
CA LEU A 69 12.36 7.27 -0.41
C LEU A 69 13.24 7.07 -1.66
N MET A 70 13.16 5.90 -2.29
CA MET A 70 13.89 5.62 -3.53
C MET A 70 13.49 6.58 -4.67
N ALA A 71 12.19 6.89 -4.79
CA ALA A 71 11.69 7.82 -5.82
C ALA A 71 12.21 9.25 -5.63
N SER A 72 12.55 9.65 -4.42
CA SER A 72 13.18 10.94 -4.13
C SER A 72 14.67 11.02 -4.50
N GLY A 73 15.24 9.92 -4.95
CA GLY A 73 16.68 9.80 -5.27
C GLY A 73 17.57 9.57 -4.05
N GLU A 74 16.98 9.33 -2.89
CA GLU A 74 17.74 8.96 -1.70
C GLU A 74 18.01 7.46 -1.67
N SER A 75 19.19 7.09 -1.21
CA SER A 75 19.59 5.69 -1.04
C SER A 75 19.42 5.26 0.42
N THR A 76 19.08 4.00 0.61
CA THR A 76 19.10 3.34 1.91
C THR A 76 19.79 1.99 1.78
N PRO A 77 20.56 1.54 2.80
CA PRO A 77 21.24 0.25 2.76
C PRO A 77 20.28 -0.94 2.68
N PHE A 78 18.98 -0.71 2.91
CA PHE A 78 17.97 -1.76 2.93
C PHE A 78 17.37 -2.07 1.56
N SER A 79 17.46 -1.17 0.56
CA SER A 79 16.78 -1.29 -0.74
C SER A 79 17.04 -2.63 -1.42
N GLU A 80 18.30 -3.04 -1.54
CA GLU A 80 18.68 -4.28 -2.25
C GLU A 80 18.09 -5.53 -1.61
N LYS A 81 17.95 -5.54 -0.29
CA LYS A 81 17.37 -6.66 0.45
C LYS A 81 15.90 -6.83 0.14
N TYR A 82 15.15 -5.72 0.10
CA TYR A 82 13.73 -5.73 -0.29
C TYR A 82 13.53 -6.08 -1.76
N LEU A 83 14.35 -5.54 -2.66
CA LEU A 83 14.30 -5.88 -4.08
C LEU A 83 14.58 -7.37 -4.31
N THR A 84 15.55 -7.93 -3.60
CA THR A 84 15.85 -9.38 -3.63
C THR A 84 14.65 -10.19 -3.14
N ALA A 85 14.01 -9.76 -2.05
CA ALA A 85 12.82 -10.42 -1.54
C ALA A 85 11.66 -10.42 -2.54
N ILE A 86 11.46 -9.32 -3.27
CA ILE A 86 10.45 -9.22 -4.34
C ILE A 86 10.76 -10.22 -5.46
N LYS A 87 12.01 -10.30 -5.91
CA LYS A 87 12.43 -11.27 -6.94
C LYS A 87 12.11 -12.70 -6.53
N LEU A 88 12.49 -13.07 -5.31
CA LEU A 88 12.25 -14.41 -4.77
C LEU A 88 10.76 -14.68 -4.55
N GLY A 89 10.01 -13.70 -4.08
CA GLY A 89 8.59 -13.84 -3.74
C GLY A 89 7.70 -13.97 -4.97
N THR A 90 8.08 -13.38 -6.09
CA THR A 90 7.31 -13.40 -7.33
C THR A 90 7.75 -14.48 -8.32
N ASP A 91 8.87 -15.16 -8.08
CA ASP A 91 9.35 -16.25 -8.94
C ASP A 91 8.67 -17.58 -8.55
N PRO A 92 7.81 -18.16 -9.41
CA PRO A 92 7.13 -19.42 -9.12
C PRO A 92 8.08 -20.63 -9.00
N GLN A 93 9.34 -20.50 -9.39
CA GLN A 93 10.36 -21.53 -9.22
C GLN A 93 11.18 -21.34 -7.94
N SER A 94 11.00 -20.24 -7.24
CA SER A 94 11.70 -19.96 -5.98
C SER A 94 11.04 -20.70 -4.82
N THR A 95 11.84 -21.21 -3.89
CA THR A 95 11.35 -21.72 -2.60
C THR A 95 10.72 -20.61 -1.73
N GLY A 96 10.99 -19.35 -2.08
CA GLY A 96 10.40 -18.17 -1.45
C GLY A 96 9.12 -17.67 -2.12
N TYR A 97 8.59 -18.36 -3.12
CA TYR A 97 7.40 -17.92 -3.85
C TYR A 97 6.23 -17.60 -2.91
N TRP A 98 5.56 -16.49 -3.14
CA TRP A 98 4.41 -16.07 -2.32
C TRP A 98 3.13 -16.85 -2.61
N GLY A 99 3.11 -17.62 -3.69
CA GLY A 99 1.97 -18.46 -4.10
C GLY A 99 0.92 -17.68 -4.88
N GLU A 100 -0.03 -18.45 -5.41
CA GLU A 100 -1.21 -17.90 -6.09
C GLU A 100 -2.20 -17.34 -5.08
N THR A 101 -2.89 -16.27 -5.46
CA THR A 101 -3.92 -15.65 -4.61
C THR A 101 -5.27 -16.35 -4.77
N GLY A 102 -6.03 -16.37 -3.68
CA GLY A 102 -7.42 -16.85 -3.66
C GLY A 102 -8.43 -15.70 -3.53
N PRO A 103 -9.73 -16.04 -3.45
CA PRO A 103 -10.77 -15.05 -3.13
C PRO A 103 -10.55 -14.41 -1.76
N TYR A 104 -10.73 -13.10 -1.67
CA TYR A 104 -10.60 -12.32 -0.42
C TYR A 104 -9.25 -12.47 0.28
N ASP A 105 -8.19 -12.69 -0.50
CA ASP A 105 -6.85 -12.96 -0.02
C ASP A 105 -6.16 -11.68 0.48
N GLN A 106 -5.52 -11.75 1.64
CA GLN A 106 -4.76 -10.61 2.18
C GLN A 106 -3.63 -10.16 1.25
N ARG A 107 -3.03 -11.05 0.48
CA ARG A 107 -1.98 -10.70 -0.51
C ARG A 107 -2.45 -9.68 -1.54
N LEU A 108 -3.75 -9.65 -1.87
CA LEU A 108 -4.34 -8.63 -2.77
C LEU A 108 -4.23 -7.22 -2.18
N VAL A 109 -4.37 -7.09 -0.86
CA VAL A 109 -4.18 -5.81 -0.15
C VAL A 109 -2.74 -5.34 -0.28
N GLU A 110 -1.80 -6.26 -0.09
CA GLU A 110 -0.37 -5.95 -0.12
C GLU A 110 0.12 -5.55 -1.51
N MET A 111 -0.51 -6.05 -2.57
CA MET A 111 -0.17 -5.70 -3.97
C MET A 111 -0.22 -4.21 -4.24
N ALA A 112 -1.02 -3.44 -3.50
CA ALA A 112 -1.10 -1.98 -3.63
C ALA A 112 0.25 -1.28 -3.38
N ALA A 113 1.06 -1.77 -2.45
CA ALA A 113 2.39 -1.21 -2.17
C ALA A 113 3.35 -1.38 -3.36
N TYR A 114 3.29 -2.53 -4.03
CA TYR A 114 4.10 -2.79 -5.24
C TYR A 114 3.61 -1.95 -6.42
N GLY A 115 2.29 -1.81 -6.57
CA GLY A 115 1.69 -0.91 -7.55
C GLY A 115 2.15 0.53 -7.36
N LEU A 116 2.20 1.03 -6.11
CA LEU A 116 2.76 2.33 -5.77
C LEU A 116 4.23 2.45 -6.20
N GLY A 117 5.05 1.44 -5.89
CA GLY A 117 6.47 1.42 -6.27
C GLY A 117 6.67 1.54 -7.79
N LEU A 118 5.91 0.75 -8.55
CA LEU A 118 5.91 0.82 -10.01
C LEU A 118 5.42 2.19 -10.52
N ALA A 119 4.37 2.75 -9.89
CA ALA A 119 3.83 4.05 -10.29
C ALA A 119 4.79 5.21 -10.01
N LEU A 120 5.55 5.16 -8.92
CA LEU A 120 6.51 6.21 -8.53
C LEU A 120 7.83 6.14 -9.31
N LEU A 121 8.35 4.92 -9.49
CA LEU A 121 9.69 4.69 -10.01
C LEU A 121 9.71 4.33 -11.51
N GLY A 122 8.64 3.71 -12.01
CA GLY A 122 8.55 3.30 -13.40
C GLY A 122 9.70 2.39 -13.83
N ASP A 123 10.38 2.77 -14.91
CA ASP A 123 11.53 2.08 -15.47
C ASP A 123 12.73 2.02 -14.50
N LYS A 124 12.85 2.98 -13.58
CA LYS A 124 13.91 2.94 -12.55
C LYS A 124 13.73 1.76 -11.60
N LEU A 125 12.49 1.37 -11.29
CA LEU A 125 12.28 0.16 -10.47
C LEU A 125 12.57 -1.09 -11.28
N THR A 126 12.04 -1.18 -12.51
CA THR A 126 12.22 -2.37 -13.35
C THR A 126 13.67 -2.58 -13.78
N ALA A 127 14.49 -1.53 -13.82
CA ALA A 127 15.94 -1.64 -14.09
C ALA A 127 16.71 -2.47 -13.04
N HIS A 128 16.17 -2.66 -11.83
CA HIS A 128 16.74 -3.55 -10.83
C HIS A 128 16.44 -5.05 -11.09
N PHE A 129 15.62 -5.36 -12.09
CA PHE A 129 15.15 -6.70 -12.41
C PHE A 129 15.60 -7.12 -13.81
N THR A 130 15.88 -8.40 -13.99
CA THR A 130 16.01 -8.97 -15.33
C THR A 130 14.65 -9.01 -16.02
N GLY A 131 14.63 -9.14 -17.35
CA GLY A 131 13.35 -9.24 -18.08
C GLY A 131 12.45 -10.37 -17.58
N ARG A 132 13.02 -11.51 -17.15
CA ARG A 132 12.27 -12.62 -16.54
C ARG A 132 11.68 -12.23 -15.20
N GLU A 133 12.44 -11.57 -14.34
CA GLU A 133 11.96 -11.12 -13.02
C GLU A 133 10.87 -10.06 -13.16
N VAL A 134 10.95 -9.17 -14.16
CA VAL A 134 9.86 -8.23 -14.49
C VAL A 134 8.60 -8.98 -14.91
N MET A 135 8.72 -10.01 -15.75
CA MET A 135 7.57 -10.85 -16.15
C MET A 135 6.97 -11.58 -14.96
N ASN A 136 7.79 -12.11 -14.05
CA ASN A 136 7.32 -12.78 -12.83
C ASN A 136 6.57 -11.79 -11.91
N LEU A 137 7.14 -10.61 -11.68
CA LEU A 137 6.50 -9.55 -10.89
C LEU A 137 5.16 -9.13 -11.50
N HIS A 138 5.14 -8.88 -12.81
CA HIS A 138 3.91 -8.54 -13.53
C HIS A 138 2.86 -9.66 -13.41
N ALA A 139 3.22 -10.89 -13.68
CA ALA A 139 2.31 -12.03 -13.61
C ALA A 139 1.73 -12.22 -12.21
N TRP A 140 2.57 -12.10 -11.17
CA TRP A 140 2.11 -12.23 -9.79
C TRP A 140 1.16 -11.11 -9.39
N LEU A 141 1.47 -9.87 -9.71
CA LEU A 141 0.61 -8.72 -9.42
C LEU A 141 -0.68 -8.73 -10.24
N ASN A 142 -0.63 -9.22 -11.48
CA ASN A 142 -1.79 -9.22 -12.37
C ASN A 142 -2.92 -10.16 -11.91
N GLN A 143 -2.67 -11.08 -10.98
CA GLN A 143 -3.70 -11.91 -10.36
C GLN A 143 -4.84 -11.08 -9.73
N ILE A 144 -4.54 -9.84 -9.29
CA ILE A 144 -5.55 -8.96 -8.68
C ILE A 144 -6.62 -8.48 -9.68
N THR A 145 -6.33 -8.50 -10.98
CA THR A 145 -7.23 -7.94 -12.01
C THR A 145 -8.60 -8.59 -11.97
N ASP A 146 -8.62 -9.92 -11.94
CA ASP A 146 -9.84 -10.73 -11.93
C ASP A 146 -10.16 -11.31 -10.53
N ALA A 147 -9.41 -10.92 -9.50
CA ALA A 147 -9.59 -11.47 -8.17
C ALA A 147 -10.93 -11.07 -7.56
N GLN A 148 -11.58 -12.02 -6.91
CA GLN A 148 -12.77 -11.77 -6.10
C GLN A 148 -12.36 -11.01 -4.83
N MET A 149 -12.89 -9.78 -4.69
CA MET A 149 -12.63 -8.88 -3.57
C MET A 149 -13.94 -8.39 -2.95
N PRO A 150 -13.92 -7.91 -1.69
CA PRO A 150 -15.08 -7.25 -1.11
C PRO A 150 -15.47 -6.00 -1.91
N ASP A 151 -16.77 -5.72 -1.95
CA ASP A 151 -17.30 -4.46 -2.48
C ASP A 151 -16.99 -3.31 -1.51
N SER A 152 -15.73 -2.85 -1.51
CA SER A 152 -15.19 -1.88 -0.55
C SER A 152 -14.02 -1.10 -1.16
N ASN A 153 -13.27 -0.40 -0.31
CA ASN A 153 -12.01 0.26 -0.66
C ASN A 153 -10.95 -0.69 -1.27
N TRP A 154 -11.12 -2.02 -1.17
CA TRP A 154 -10.21 -2.99 -1.79
C TRP A 154 -10.11 -2.81 -3.31
N ASN A 155 -11.11 -2.25 -3.95
CA ASN A 155 -11.07 -1.91 -5.37
C ASN A 155 -9.87 -1.01 -5.73
N TYR A 156 -9.40 -0.17 -4.80
CA TYR A 156 -8.22 0.64 -5.02
C TYR A 156 -6.93 -0.16 -5.15
N PHE A 157 -6.83 -1.34 -4.55
CA PHE A 157 -5.61 -2.14 -4.64
C PHE A 157 -5.36 -2.58 -6.09
N ALA A 158 -6.41 -3.01 -6.78
CA ALA A 158 -6.32 -3.33 -8.21
C ALA A 158 -6.02 -2.09 -9.06
N ILE A 159 -6.65 -0.95 -8.77
CA ILE A 159 -6.35 0.32 -9.45
C ILE A 159 -4.88 0.71 -9.26
N MET A 160 -4.34 0.57 -8.05
CA MET A 160 -2.93 0.88 -7.78
C MET A 160 -1.97 0.00 -8.58
N VAL A 161 -2.27 -1.30 -8.72
CA VAL A 161 -1.46 -2.22 -9.53
C VAL A 161 -1.51 -1.83 -11.00
N GLN A 162 -2.71 -1.59 -11.55
CA GLN A 162 -2.87 -1.23 -12.96
C GLN A 162 -2.24 0.14 -13.27
N LEU A 163 -2.36 1.12 -12.36
CA LEU A 163 -1.65 2.40 -12.45
C LEU A 163 -0.13 2.19 -12.46
N GLY A 164 0.37 1.31 -11.60
CA GLY A 164 1.78 0.94 -11.55
C GLY A 164 2.26 0.35 -12.87
N PHE A 165 1.52 -0.58 -13.44
CA PHE A 165 1.82 -1.16 -14.75
C PHE A 165 1.86 -0.09 -15.85
N LYS A 166 0.83 0.75 -15.93
CA LYS A 166 0.77 1.85 -16.90
C LYS A 166 2.01 2.76 -16.80
N ARG A 167 2.36 3.17 -15.60
CA ARG A 167 3.49 4.07 -15.33
C ARG A 167 4.86 3.43 -15.60
N ALA A 168 4.97 2.12 -15.43
CA ALA A 168 6.19 1.36 -15.70
C ALA A 168 6.29 0.88 -17.17
N GLY A 169 5.33 1.24 -18.04
CA GLY A 169 5.32 0.80 -19.44
C GLY A 169 5.04 -0.69 -19.62
N LEU A 170 4.41 -1.33 -18.63
CA LEU A 170 4.01 -2.73 -18.66
C LEU A 170 2.58 -2.87 -19.20
N PRO A 171 2.19 -4.05 -19.69
CA PRO A 171 0.80 -4.31 -20.07
C PRO A 171 -0.15 -4.04 -18.90
N TYR A 172 -1.23 -3.29 -19.13
CA TYR A 172 -2.22 -2.94 -18.12
C TYR A 172 -3.64 -2.99 -18.72
N ASP A 173 -4.63 -3.06 -17.85
CA ASP A 173 -6.05 -3.10 -18.23
C ASP A 173 -6.77 -1.81 -17.80
N GLN A 174 -7.03 -0.92 -18.76
CA GLN A 174 -7.79 0.32 -18.51
C GLN A 174 -9.25 0.02 -18.18
N ALA A 175 -9.84 -1.00 -18.80
CA ALA A 175 -11.24 -1.35 -18.53
C ALA A 175 -11.44 -1.86 -17.09
N ALA A 176 -10.44 -2.56 -16.53
CA ALA A 176 -10.44 -2.94 -15.13
C ALA A 176 -10.39 -1.71 -14.19
N ILE A 177 -9.58 -0.69 -14.51
CA ILE A 177 -9.55 0.58 -13.76
C ILE A 177 -10.92 1.26 -13.78
N ASP A 178 -11.49 1.41 -14.98
CA ASP A 178 -12.77 2.11 -15.19
C ASP A 178 -13.92 1.40 -14.47
N HIS A 179 -13.96 0.08 -14.55
CA HIS A 179 -14.95 -0.74 -13.84
C HIS A 179 -14.87 -0.58 -12.33
N ARG A 180 -13.67 -0.62 -11.76
CA ARG A 180 -13.45 -0.47 -10.32
C ARG A 180 -13.85 0.94 -9.83
N PHE A 181 -13.56 1.97 -10.61
CA PHE A 181 -14.04 3.33 -10.29
C PHE A 181 -15.55 3.44 -10.35
N ALA A 182 -16.21 2.82 -11.33
CA ALA A 182 -17.67 2.82 -11.41
C ALA A 182 -18.32 2.16 -10.19
N LEU A 183 -17.76 1.05 -9.68
CA LEU A 183 -18.21 0.44 -8.43
C LEU A 183 -18.05 1.40 -7.25
N MET A 184 -16.88 2.05 -7.11
CA MET A 184 -16.60 2.95 -5.98
C MET A 184 -17.39 4.25 -6.04
N ASP A 185 -17.77 4.73 -7.22
CA ASP A 185 -18.65 5.89 -7.35
C ASP A 185 -20.03 5.60 -6.76
N ALA A 186 -20.51 4.36 -6.79
CA ALA A 186 -21.76 3.95 -6.15
C ALA A 186 -21.70 3.94 -4.61
N TYR A 187 -20.50 3.98 -4.03
CA TYR A 187 -20.33 4.06 -2.56
C TYR A 187 -20.21 5.49 -2.05
N TYR A 188 -20.15 6.48 -2.94
CA TYR A 188 -20.07 7.89 -2.57
C TYR A 188 -21.40 8.40 -2.00
N LEU A 189 -21.35 8.99 -0.80
CA LEU A 189 -22.51 9.44 -0.07
C LEU A 189 -22.74 10.97 -0.10
N GLY A 190 -21.84 11.72 -0.71
CA GLY A 190 -21.83 13.19 -0.66
C GLY A 190 -20.82 13.70 0.39
N ASP A 191 -20.47 14.98 0.30
CA ASP A 191 -19.62 15.73 1.24
C ASP A 191 -18.26 15.04 1.53
N GLY A 192 -17.75 14.29 0.57
CA GLY A 192 -16.50 13.54 0.70
C GLY A 192 -16.62 12.18 1.41
N TRP A 193 -17.79 11.80 1.89
CA TRP A 193 -17.98 10.54 2.61
C TRP A 193 -18.25 9.35 1.68
N TYR A 194 -17.77 8.19 2.09
CA TYR A 194 -17.98 6.91 1.42
C TYR A 194 -18.53 5.86 2.39
N SER A 195 -19.38 4.97 1.89
CA SER A 195 -19.75 3.74 2.59
C SER A 195 -18.72 2.64 2.33
N ASP A 196 -18.66 1.64 3.19
CA ASP A 196 -17.83 0.43 3.02
C ASP A 196 -18.48 -0.59 2.08
N GLY A 197 -19.01 -0.11 0.95
CA GLY A 197 -19.80 -0.88 0.00
C GLY A 197 -21.30 -0.65 0.11
N PRO A 198 -22.10 -1.31 -0.78
CA PRO A 198 -23.54 -1.10 -0.85
C PRO A 198 -24.25 -1.38 0.48
N GLY A 199 -25.00 -0.41 0.98
CA GLY A 199 -25.79 -0.55 2.22
C GLY A 199 -24.96 -0.68 3.51
N ARG A 200 -23.66 -0.44 3.45
CA ARG A 200 -22.78 -0.46 4.61
C ARG A 200 -22.69 0.92 5.26
N PRO A 201 -22.38 1.00 6.57
CA PRO A 201 -22.21 2.28 7.25
C PRO A 201 -21.00 3.04 6.71
N LYS A 202 -21.00 4.35 6.94
CA LYS A 202 -19.82 5.20 6.77
C LYS A 202 -19.04 5.28 8.07
N ASP A 203 -17.73 5.42 7.97
CA ASP A 203 -16.83 5.71 9.07
C ASP A 203 -15.61 6.52 8.59
N TYR A 204 -14.83 7.06 9.52
CA TYR A 204 -13.63 7.84 9.16
C TYR A 204 -12.58 6.98 8.47
N TYR A 205 -12.38 5.75 8.96
CA TYR A 205 -11.38 4.84 8.40
C TYR A 205 -11.62 4.57 6.91
N ILE A 206 -12.85 4.23 6.53
CA ILE A 206 -13.19 3.92 5.14
C ILE A 206 -13.04 5.15 4.25
N SER A 207 -13.61 6.27 4.66
CA SER A 207 -13.51 7.51 3.88
C SER A 207 -12.06 7.97 3.74
N MET A 208 -11.25 7.90 4.81
CA MET A 208 -9.81 8.19 4.75
C MET A 208 -9.09 7.26 3.76
N ALA A 209 -9.40 5.96 3.76
CA ALA A 209 -8.77 5.01 2.84
C ALA A 209 -9.10 5.33 1.37
N PHE A 210 -10.35 5.68 1.06
CA PHE A 210 -10.74 6.13 -0.28
C PHE A 210 -9.97 7.38 -0.72
N HIS A 211 -9.80 8.35 0.16
CA HIS A 211 -9.08 9.58 -0.16
C HIS A 211 -7.56 9.36 -0.28
N PHE A 212 -6.99 8.52 0.59
CA PHE A 212 -5.58 8.19 0.54
C PHE A 212 -5.18 7.62 -0.84
N TYR A 213 -5.84 6.55 -1.28
CA TYR A 213 -5.57 5.95 -2.59
C TYR A 213 -6.02 6.83 -3.74
N GLY A 214 -7.16 7.51 -3.59
CA GLY A 214 -7.68 8.43 -4.59
C GLY A 214 -6.73 9.59 -4.89
N LEU A 215 -6.10 10.18 -3.87
CA LEU A 215 -5.12 11.25 -4.05
C LEU A 215 -3.82 10.74 -4.68
N ILE A 216 -3.39 9.52 -4.39
CA ILE A 216 -2.25 8.89 -5.08
C ILE A 216 -2.57 8.74 -6.57
N TYR A 217 -3.74 8.18 -6.90
CA TYR A 217 -4.18 8.06 -8.29
C TYR A 217 -4.26 9.42 -8.97
N ALA A 218 -4.91 10.41 -8.35
CA ALA A 218 -5.06 11.75 -8.88
C ALA A 218 -3.73 12.49 -9.10
N THR A 219 -2.67 12.07 -8.42
CA THR A 219 -1.35 12.69 -8.54
C THR A 219 -0.49 11.99 -9.60
N LEU A 220 -0.64 10.67 -9.74
CA LEU A 220 0.26 9.87 -10.56
C LEU A 220 -0.36 9.43 -11.91
N SER A 221 -1.70 9.56 -12.08
CA SER A 221 -2.36 9.24 -13.35
C SER A 221 -2.34 10.43 -14.30
N ASP A 222 -2.63 10.16 -15.57
CA ASP A 222 -2.91 11.14 -16.63
C ASP A 222 -4.43 11.37 -16.84
N ASP A 223 -5.28 10.81 -15.96
CA ASP A 223 -6.73 10.98 -15.99
C ASP A 223 -7.15 12.25 -15.22
N GLU A 224 -7.02 13.40 -15.86
CA GLU A 224 -7.33 14.70 -15.26
C GLU A 224 -8.80 14.84 -14.85
N ALA A 225 -9.73 14.21 -15.58
CA ALA A 225 -11.15 14.26 -15.25
C ALA A 225 -11.44 13.54 -13.92
N ARG A 226 -10.93 12.34 -13.74
CA ARG A 226 -11.05 11.57 -12.50
C ARG A 226 -10.26 12.24 -11.36
N ALA A 227 -9.06 12.72 -11.64
CA ALA A 227 -8.22 13.41 -10.67
C ALA A 227 -8.92 14.63 -10.05
N LYS A 228 -9.63 15.42 -10.86
CA LYS A 228 -10.42 16.55 -10.39
C LYS A 228 -11.53 16.13 -9.42
N VAL A 229 -12.27 15.08 -9.75
CA VAL A 229 -13.34 14.54 -8.88
C VAL A 229 -12.76 14.04 -7.54
N LEU A 230 -11.68 13.29 -7.58
CA LEU A 230 -11.05 12.74 -6.39
C LEU A 230 -10.50 13.82 -5.46
N ARG A 231 -9.84 14.85 -6.02
CA ARG A 231 -9.35 16.00 -5.24
C ARG A 231 -10.48 16.78 -4.58
N GLU A 232 -11.59 17.02 -5.31
CA GLU A 232 -12.73 17.74 -4.75
C GLU A 232 -13.41 16.95 -3.63
N ARG A 233 -13.65 15.66 -3.82
CA ARG A 233 -14.19 14.80 -2.76
C ARG A 233 -13.29 14.77 -1.52
N SER A 234 -11.96 14.74 -1.73
CA SER A 234 -10.99 14.77 -0.62
C SER A 234 -11.00 16.12 0.10
N ARG A 235 -11.14 17.23 -0.63
CA ARG A 235 -11.26 18.56 -0.05
C ARG A 235 -12.49 18.67 0.86
N LEU A 236 -13.65 18.17 0.42
CA LEU A 236 -14.86 18.16 1.22
C LEU A 236 -14.71 17.32 2.48
N PHE A 237 -14.16 16.13 2.36
CA PHE A 237 -13.94 15.26 3.52
C PHE A 237 -12.96 15.86 4.53
N ALA A 238 -11.96 16.62 4.08
CA ALA A 238 -10.97 17.23 4.98
C ALA A 238 -11.62 18.19 6.01
N GLU A 239 -12.78 18.77 5.71
CA GLU A 239 -13.53 19.64 6.61
C GLU A 239 -14.02 18.87 7.85
N ASP A 240 -14.39 17.59 7.69
CA ASP A 240 -14.83 16.72 8.76
C ASP A 240 -13.68 15.90 9.39
N PHE A 241 -12.63 15.63 8.61
CA PHE A 241 -11.53 14.73 9.02
C PHE A 241 -10.76 15.26 10.24
N ILE A 242 -10.72 16.57 10.43
CA ILE A 242 -10.08 17.19 11.60
C ILE A 242 -10.70 16.71 12.93
N TYR A 243 -11.96 16.30 12.92
CA TYR A 243 -12.66 15.82 14.11
C TYR A 243 -12.39 14.36 14.43
N TRP A 244 -11.59 13.65 13.60
CA TRP A 244 -11.19 12.28 13.91
C TRP A 244 -10.10 12.21 15.00
N SER A 245 -9.48 13.32 15.31
CA SER A 245 -8.46 13.40 16.36
C SER A 245 -8.93 14.26 17.52
N ALA A 246 -8.69 13.79 18.76
CA ALA A 246 -8.87 14.59 19.97
C ALA A 246 -7.77 15.65 20.08
N ALA A 247 -7.93 16.59 21.02
CA ALA A 247 -6.99 17.70 21.23
C ALA A 247 -5.56 17.25 21.61
N ASP A 248 -5.42 16.05 22.17
CA ASP A 248 -4.14 15.43 22.52
C ASP A 248 -3.54 14.59 21.37
N GLY A 249 -4.20 14.55 20.22
CA GLY A 249 -3.79 13.79 19.03
C GLY A 249 -4.26 12.33 19.00
N ALA A 250 -4.98 11.86 20.02
CA ALA A 250 -5.57 10.53 19.99
C ALA A 250 -6.68 10.45 18.94
N SER A 251 -6.73 9.37 18.14
CA SER A 251 -7.84 9.16 17.22
C SER A 251 -9.12 8.80 17.98
N VAL A 252 -10.24 9.32 17.50
CA VAL A 252 -11.57 8.92 17.98
C VAL A 252 -11.76 7.43 17.71
N PRO A 253 -12.31 6.64 18.66
CA PRO A 253 -12.65 5.25 18.42
C PRO A 253 -13.57 5.11 17.21
N ASP A 254 -13.15 4.30 16.26
CA ASP A 254 -13.87 4.01 15.03
C ASP A 254 -13.94 2.49 14.86
N ARG A 255 -14.71 2.01 13.87
CA ARG A 255 -15.00 0.59 13.65
C ARG A 255 -13.83 -0.37 13.82
N LYS A 256 -12.61 0.04 13.45
CA LYS A 256 -11.39 -0.78 13.57
C LYS A 256 -10.47 -0.39 14.72
N SER A 257 -10.82 0.61 15.49
CA SER A 257 -10.06 1.02 16.69
C SER A 257 -10.65 0.46 17.99
N VAL A 258 -11.73 -0.32 17.89
CA VAL A 258 -12.37 -0.99 19.03
C VAL A 258 -12.07 -2.50 18.91
N VAL A 259 -10.83 -2.87 19.28
CA VAL A 259 -10.43 -4.27 19.50
C VAL A 259 -9.77 -4.37 20.86
#